data_fbeae8c96069e4769fcdedbe35804fe9
#
_entry.id   fbeae8c96069e4769fcdedbe35804fe9
#
_cell.length_a   1.000
_cell.length_b   1.000
_cell.length_c   1.000
_cell.angle_alpha   90.00
_cell.angle_beta   90.00
_cell.angle_gamma   90.00
#
_symmetry.space_group_name_H-M   'P 1'
#
loop_
_entity.id
_entity.type
_entity.pdbx_description
1 polymer ?
#
loop_
_entity_poly.entity_id
_entity_poly.type
_entity_poly.pdbx_seq_one_letter_code
_entity_poly.pdbx_strand_id
1 'polypeptide(L)'
;MKSILSYSLLGALMIGALSLTSCKSKKLEAPRGEVEIAVPCSGDEFWSNKDVFRANAVGESKDQMVSKKKALSNARADLASSITTTIKGTIDNYVNSREFNNQEDVEERFEGLTREVINQELAGVKTICEKMFTTEDGTYKTYIALEMSGEDLLGALNQTLSNDERLRIDYDYEKFKEEFNKEMDKLNNN
;
A
#
# COMPACT_ATOMS: atom_id res chain seq x y z
N MET A 1 -1.22 13.20 88.13
CA MET A 1 -0.77 14.50 87.64
C MET A 1 -0.38 14.37 86.17
N LYS A 2 -1.06 15.19 85.30
CA LYS A 2 -0.67 15.62 83.95
C LYS A 2 -0.57 14.50 82.88
N SER A 3 -1.58 14.14 82.06
CA SER A 3 -2.09 14.72 80.81
C SER A 3 -1.02 15.16 79.85
N ILE A 4 -0.84 14.43 78.74
CA ILE A 4 -0.36 14.93 77.47
C ILE A 4 -1.18 14.28 76.30
N LEU A 5 -1.81 15.15 75.53
CA LEU A 5 -2.56 14.86 74.31
C LEU A 5 -1.65 14.22 73.25
N SER A 6 -2.18 13.24 72.58
CA SER A 6 -1.60 12.73 71.33
C SER A 6 -2.56 13.10 70.20
N TYR A 7 -2.10 13.95 69.28
CA TYR A 7 -2.77 14.28 68.04
C TYR A 7 -2.60 13.17 67.02
N SER A 8 -3.70 12.53 66.66
CA SER A 8 -3.76 11.60 65.54
C SER A 8 -3.83 12.36 64.22
N LEU A 9 -2.81 12.27 63.41
CA LEU A 9 -2.76 12.80 62.05
C LEU A 9 -3.38 11.73 61.11
N LEU A 10 -4.63 11.96 60.66
CA LEU A 10 -5.25 11.20 59.58
C LEU A 10 -4.59 11.60 58.28
N GLY A 11 -3.71 10.75 57.76
CA GLY A 11 -3.22 10.82 56.39
C GLY A 11 -4.20 10.13 55.44
N ALA A 12 -5.01 10.91 54.75
CA ALA A 12 -5.89 10.39 53.68
C ALA A 12 -5.03 10.00 52.46
N LEU A 13 -4.87 8.70 52.22
CA LEU A 13 -4.21 8.16 51.04
C LEU A 13 -5.22 8.19 49.87
N MET A 14 -5.11 9.26 49.05
CA MET A 14 -5.81 9.35 47.78
C MET A 14 -5.20 8.34 46.78
N ILE A 15 -5.79 7.16 46.72
CA ILE A 15 -5.49 6.19 45.65
C ILE A 15 -6.22 6.67 44.40
N GLY A 16 -5.51 7.38 43.54
CA GLY A 16 -6.00 7.74 42.21
C GLY A 16 -6.12 6.49 41.34
N ALA A 17 -7.35 6.02 41.14
CA ALA A 17 -7.66 4.98 40.17
C ALA A 17 -7.44 5.53 38.76
N LEU A 18 -6.28 5.23 38.15
CA LEU A 18 -6.10 5.39 36.72
C LEU A 18 -7.00 4.38 36.01
N SER A 19 -8.18 4.82 35.60
CA SER A 19 -9.04 4.09 34.70
C SER A 19 -8.38 4.05 33.32
N LEU A 20 -7.69 2.93 33.03
CA LEU A 20 -7.26 2.57 31.68
C LEU A 20 -8.53 2.32 30.85
N THR A 21 -9.01 3.34 30.15
CA THR A 21 -10.02 3.17 29.11
C THR A 21 -9.36 2.43 27.97
N SER A 22 -9.44 1.09 28.00
CA SER A 22 -9.15 0.24 26.87
C SER A 22 -10.19 0.58 25.77
N CYS A 23 -9.77 1.27 24.73
CA CYS A 23 -10.54 1.38 23.50
C CYS A 23 -10.67 -0.01 22.90
N LYS A 24 -11.76 -0.72 23.22
CA LYS A 24 -12.20 -1.87 22.45
C LYS A 24 -12.64 -1.34 21.09
N SER A 25 -11.82 -1.56 20.06
CA SER A 25 -12.27 -1.46 18.67
C SER A 25 -13.52 -2.35 18.53
N LYS A 26 -14.67 -1.76 18.20
CA LYS A 26 -15.87 -2.52 17.86
C LYS A 26 -15.52 -3.37 16.63
N LYS A 27 -15.38 -4.69 16.82
CA LYS A 27 -15.47 -5.61 15.68
C LYS A 27 -16.86 -5.40 15.10
N LEU A 28 -16.91 -5.05 13.81
CA LEU A 28 -18.17 -5.07 13.07
C LEU A 28 -18.65 -6.53 13.09
N GLU A 29 -19.83 -6.78 13.66
CA GLU A 29 -20.45 -8.10 13.60
C GLU A 29 -20.86 -8.38 12.15
N ALA A 30 -20.51 -9.57 11.65
CA ALA A 30 -20.90 -9.99 10.31
C ALA A 30 -22.44 -9.97 10.16
N PRO A 31 -22.97 -9.61 8.98
CA PRO A 31 -24.40 -9.70 8.71
C PRO A 31 -24.94 -11.13 8.95
N ARG A 32 -26.23 -11.24 9.22
CA ARG A 32 -26.85 -12.55 9.51
C ARG A 32 -26.64 -13.55 8.36
N GLY A 33 -26.03 -14.68 8.66
CA GLY A 33 -25.76 -15.76 7.70
C GLY A 33 -24.44 -15.61 6.96
N GLU A 34 -23.63 -14.61 7.28
CA GLU A 34 -22.29 -14.42 6.76
C GLU A 34 -21.23 -14.80 7.81
N VAL A 35 -20.12 -15.33 7.37
CA VAL A 35 -18.96 -15.68 8.19
C VAL A 35 -17.74 -15.00 7.60
N GLU A 36 -17.05 -14.22 8.42
CA GLU A 36 -15.79 -13.60 8.02
C GLU A 36 -14.72 -14.68 7.78
N ILE A 37 -14.06 -14.63 6.63
CA ILE A 37 -12.99 -15.57 6.27
C ILE A 37 -11.65 -14.82 6.40
N ALA A 38 -10.79 -15.30 7.31
CA ALA A 38 -9.41 -14.84 7.38
C ALA A 38 -8.60 -15.46 6.22
N VAL A 39 -8.22 -14.63 5.25
CA VAL A 39 -7.40 -15.04 4.11
C VAL A 39 -5.93 -14.79 4.44
N PRO A 40 -5.02 -15.77 4.27
CA PRO A 40 -3.59 -15.57 4.50
C PRO A 40 -3.02 -14.50 3.55
N CYS A 41 -2.04 -13.73 4.02
CA CYS A 41 -1.40 -12.65 3.27
C CYS A 41 -2.39 -11.58 2.76
N SER A 42 -3.52 -11.39 3.44
CA SER A 42 -4.49 -10.34 3.19
C SER A 42 -4.87 -9.64 4.50
N GLY A 43 -5.39 -8.46 4.43
CA GLY A 43 -5.68 -7.62 5.59
C GLY A 43 -4.99 -6.27 5.48
N ASP A 44 -5.24 -5.40 6.43
CA ASP A 44 -4.83 -3.98 6.37
C ASP A 44 -3.32 -3.81 6.17
N GLU A 45 -2.51 -4.72 6.75
CA GLU A 45 -1.05 -4.71 6.61
C GLU A 45 -0.56 -5.02 5.19
N PHE A 46 -1.43 -5.55 4.33
CA PHE A 46 -1.11 -5.88 2.93
C PHE A 46 -1.83 -4.97 1.93
N TRP A 47 -2.43 -3.87 2.38
CA TRP A 47 -3.04 -2.88 1.50
C TRP A 47 -2.02 -1.82 1.08
N SER A 48 -2.21 -1.27 -0.12
CA SER A 48 -1.45 -0.10 -0.58
C SER A 48 -1.73 1.09 0.34
N ASN A 49 -0.77 1.99 0.44
CA ASN A 49 -0.91 3.24 1.17
C ASN A 49 -0.11 4.35 0.48
N LYS A 50 -0.02 5.52 1.11
CA LYS A 50 0.69 6.68 0.55
C LYS A 50 2.18 6.47 0.25
N ASP A 51 2.81 5.45 0.83
CA ASP A 51 4.25 5.21 0.72
C ASP A 51 4.58 4.00 -0.18
N VAL A 52 3.67 3.02 -0.26
CA VAL A 52 3.90 1.76 -0.96
C VAL A 52 2.68 1.26 -1.73
N PHE A 53 2.94 0.63 -2.86
CA PHE A 53 1.96 -0.20 -3.56
C PHE A 53 2.05 -1.63 -3.05
N ARG A 54 0.89 -2.24 -2.80
CA ARG A 54 0.78 -3.65 -2.41
C ARG A 54 -0.31 -4.33 -3.19
N ALA A 55 -0.08 -5.60 -3.46
CA ALA A 55 -1.10 -6.48 -4.02
C ALA A 55 -0.93 -7.88 -3.45
N ASN A 56 -2.04 -8.57 -3.22
CA ASN A 56 -2.04 -9.94 -2.76
C ASN A 56 -2.88 -10.82 -3.69
N ALA A 57 -2.49 -12.07 -3.84
CA ALA A 57 -3.22 -13.01 -4.66
C ALA A 57 -3.04 -14.45 -4.16
N VAL A 58 -3.93 -15.31 -4.64
CA VAL A 58 -3.85 -16.75 -4.44
C VAL A 58 -3.65 -17.46 -5.80
N GLY A 59 -2.83 -18.51 -5.77
CA GLY A 59 -2.70 -19.45 -6.88
C GLY A 59 -3.08 -20.85 -6.42
N GLU A 60 -3.76 -21.60 -7.25
CA GLU A 60 -4.20 -22.96 -6.97
C GLU A 60 -3.76 -23.92 -8.07
N SER A 61 -3.22 -25.11 -7.69
CA SER A 61 -2.77 -26.13 -8.63
C SER A 61 -2.58 -27.48 -7.94
N LYS A 62 -2.63 -28.56 -8.68
CA LYS A 62 -2.16 -29.89 -8.22
C LYS A 62 -0.63 -29.97 -8.12
N ASP A 63 0.09 -29.04 -8.72
CA ASP A 63 1.53 -28.90 -8.62
C ASP A 63 1.89 -27.69 -7.74
N GLN A 64 2.74 -27.93 -6.74
CA GLN A 64 3.16 -26.92 -5.77
C GLN A 64 3.83 -25.70 -6.43
N MET A 65 4.75 -25.94 -7.37
CA MET A 65 5.48 -24.85 -8.02
C MET A 65 4.59 -24.07 -8.97
N VAL A 66 3.64 -24.74 -9.62
CA VAL A 66 2.65 -24.09 -10.47
C VAL A 66 1.70 -23.23 -9.63
N SER A 67 1.26 -23.71 -8.45
CA SER A 67 0.46 -22.92 -7.52
C SER A 67 1.18 -21.61 -7.15
N LYS A 68 2.47 -21.70 -6.75
CA LYS A 68 3.29 -20.52 -6.44
C LYS A 68 3.44 -19.57 -7.64
N LYS A 69 3.73 -20.10 -8.83
CA LYS A 69 3.87 -19.26 -10.05
C LYS A 69 2.58 -18.52 -10.38
N LYS A 70 1.42 -19.18 -10.25
CA LYS A 70 0.11 -18.55 -10.47
C LYS A 70 -0.13 -17.42 -9.46
N ALA A 71 0.09 -17.64 -8.16
CA ALA A 71 -0.06 -16.61 -7.14
C ALA A 71 0.82 -15.39 -7.43
N LEU A 72 2.10 -15.63 -7.76
CA LEU A 72 3.06 -14.58 -8.07
C LEU A 72 2.66 -13.79 -9.34
N SER A 73 2.20 -14.49 -10.39
CA SER A 73 1.74 -13.84 -11.63
C SER A 73 0.50 -12.97 -11.40
N ASN A 74 -0.47 -13.49 -10.64
CA ASN A 74 -1.69 -12.74 -10.33
C ASN A 74 -1.37 -11.49 -9.48
N ALA A 75 -0.60 -11.66 -8.40
CA ALA A 75 -0.21 -10.53 -7.55
C ALA A 75 0.57 -9.44 -8.32
N ARG A 76 1.45 -9.83 -9.25
CA ARG A 76 2.15 -8.88 -10.12
C ARG A 76 1.22 -8.14 -11.07
N ALA A 77 0.23 -8.83 -11.63
CA ALA A 77 -0.76 -8.21 -12.52
C ALA A 77 -1.62 -7.18 -11.78
N ASP A 78 -2.06 -7.51 -10.56
CA ASP A 78 -2.84 -6.61 -9.72
C ASP A 78 -2.01 -5.40 -9.29
N LEU A 79 -0.75 -5.62 -8.89
CA LEU A 79 0.19 -4.56 -8.54
C LEU A 79 0.44 -3.62 -9.73
N ALA A 80 0.69 -4.18 -10.92
CA ALA A 80 0.87 -3.43 -12.16
C ALA A 80 -0.35 -2.57 -12.49
N SER A 81 -1.55 -3.11 -12.32
CA SER A 81 -2.81 -2.39 -12.55
C SER A 81 -2.95 -1.19 -11.61
N SER A 82 -2.69 -1.38 -10.32
CA SER A 82 -2.73 -0.31 -9.32
C SER A 82 -1.73 0.80 -9.64
N ILE A 83 -0.47 0.44 -9.93
CA ILE A 83 0.59 1.39 -10.31
C ILE A 83 0.21 2.15 -11.57
N THR A 84 -0.25 1.45 -12.61
CA THR A 84 -0.64 2.07 -13.88
C THR A 84 -1.77 3.08 -13.69
N THR A 85 -2.75 2.77 -12.85
CA THR A 85 -3.87 3.67 -12.54
C THR A 85 -3.38 4.93 -11.84
N THR A 86 -2.52 4.79 -10.82
CA THR A 86 -1.93 5.92 -10.09
C THR A 86 -1.09 6.81 -10.99
N ILE A 87 -0.22 6.20 -11.81
CA ILE A 87 0.64 6.97 -12.73
C ILE A 87 -0.17 7.67 -13.82
N LYS A 88 -1.22 7.02 -14.34
CA LYS A 88 -2.11 7.67 -15.31
C LYS A 88 -2.77 8.91 -14.69
N GLY A 89 -3.35 8.79 -13.48
CA GLY A 89 -3.91 9.95 -12.77
C GLY A 89 -2.88 11.06 -12.53
N THR A 90 -1.64 10.67 -12.22
CA THR A 90 -0.52 11.62 -12.06
C THR A 90 -0.24 12.37 -13.36
N ILE A 91 -0.12 11.66 -14.48
CA ILE A 91 0.15 12.26 -15.80
C ILE A 91 -1.00 13.19 -16.21
N ASP A 92 -2.24 12.71 -16.12
CA ASP A 92 -3.44 13.49 -16.49
C ASP A 92 -3.48 14.81 -15.70
N ASN A 93 -3.27 14.77 -14.38
CA ASN A 93 -3.26 15.97 -13.53
C ASN A 93 -2.07 16.88 -13.84
N TYR A 94 -0.87 16.31 -14.02
CA TYR A 94 0.35 17.06 -14.32
C TYR A 94 0.22 17.80 -15.65
N VAL A 95 -0.21 17.12 -16.72
CA VAL A 95 -0.36 17.72 -18.06
C VAL A 95 -1.47 18.77 -18.06
N ASN A 96 -2.61 18.51 -17.41
CA ASN A 96 -3.70 19.49 -17.30
C ASN A 96 -3.34 20.72 -16.45
N SER A 97 -2.35 20.62 -15.56
CA SER A 97 -1.87 21.75 -14.73
C SER A 97 -0.92 22.69 -15.46
N ARG A 98 -0.54 22.37 -16.69
CA ARG A 98 0.47 23.10 -17.49
C ARG A 98 -0.02 23.40 -18.89
N GLU A 99 0.54 24.47 -19.48
CA GLU A 99 0.30 24.80 -20.89
C GLU A 99 1.42 24.18 -21.75
N PHE A 100 1.08 23.13 -22.49
CA PHE A 100 1.95 22.52 -23.48
C PHE A 100 1.50 22.90 -24.88
N ASN A 101 2.45 23.19 -25.78
CA ASN A 101 2.14 23.54 -27.17
C ASN A 101 1.50 22.40 -27.96
N ASN A 102 1.78 21.15 -27.57
CA ASN A 102 1.19 19.93 -28.14
C ASN A 102 0.94 18.92 -27.02
N GLN A 103 -0.19 19.07 -26.35
CA GLN A 103 -0.56 18.29 -25.16
C GLN A 103 -0.67 16.78 -25.46
N GLU A 104 -1.28 16.42 -26.60
CA GLU A 104 -1.49 15.03 -27.00
C GLU A 104 -0.16 14.28 -27.20
N ASP A 105 0.81 14.87 -27.91
CA ASP A 105 2.15 14.27 -28.10
C ASP A 105 2.92 14.13 -26.77
N VAL A 106 2.72 15.08 -25.86
CA VAL A 106 3.34 15.06 -24.52
C VAL A 106 2.75 13.92 -23.68
N GLU A 107 1.42 13.78 -23.64
CA GLU A 107 0.74 12.68 -22.92
C GLU A 107 1.18 11.32 -23.46
N GLU A 108 1.16 11.11 -24.78
CA GLU A 108 1.58 9.85 -25.41
C GLU A 108 3.04 9.50 -25.04
N ARG A 109 3.91 10.51 -25.00
CA ARG A 109 5.32 10.32 -24.64
C ARG A 109 5.48 9.93 -23.16
N PHE A 110 4.76 10.61 -22.25
CA PHE A 110 4.71 10.25 -20.84
C PHE A 110 4.22 8.81 -20.65
N GLU A 111 3.11 8.43 -21.26
CA GLU A 111 2.56 7.08 -21.16
C GLU A 111 3.53 6.00 -21.67
N GLY A 112 4.22 6.27 -22.78
CA GLY A 112 5.20 5.34 -23.34
C GLY A 112 6.37 5.08 -22.38
N LEU A 113 7.00 6.14 -21.88
CA LEU A 113 8.14 6.07 -20.97
C LEU A 113 7.77 5.48 -19.61
N THR A 114 6.63 5.86 -19.05
CA THR A 114 6.19 5.33 -17.76
C THR A 114 5.85 3.84 -17.83
N ARG A 115 5.27 3.36 -18.92
CA ARG A 115 5.03 1.93 -19.15
C ARG A 115 6.33 1.13 -19.14
N GLU A 116 7.39 1.65 -19.74
CA GLU A 116 8.70 1.00 -19.74
C GLU A 116 9.28 0.91 -18.31
N VAL A 117 9.25 2.02 -17.56
CA VAL A 117 9.70 2.06 -16.16
C VAL A 117 8.91 1.08 -15.29
N ILE A 118 7.56 1.07 -15.38
CA ILE A 118 6.72 0.16 -14.59
C ILE A 118 7.10 -1.30 -14.87
N ASN A 119 7.28 -1.67 -16.14
CA ASN A 119 7.65 -3.04 -16.49
C ASN A 119 9.03 -3.44 -15.92
N GLN A 120 9.99 -2.51 -15.88
CA GLN A 120 11.31 -2.74 -15.31
C GLN A 120 11.24 -2.89 -13.78
N GLU A 121 10.56 -1.99 -13.09
CA GLU A 121 10.44 -1.99 -11.63
C GLU A 121 9.64 -3.19 -11.11
N LEU A 122 8.63 -3.67 -11.85
CA LEU A 122 7.89 -4.89 -11.51
C LEU A 122 8.77 -6.16 -11.45
N ALA A 123 9.94 -6.15 -12.09
CA ALA A 123 10.89 -7.27 -11.97
C ALA A 123 11.56 -7.33 -10.59
N GLY A 124 11.68 -6.19 -9.90
CA GLY A 124 12.35 -6.04 -8.61
C GLY A 124 11.41 -6.06 -7.38
N VAL A 125 10.10 -6.30 -7.55
CA VAL A 125 9.14 -6.26 -6.45
C VAL A 125 9.47 -7.25 -5.33
N LYS A 126 9.23 -6.83 -4.08
CA LYS A 126 9.48 -7.62 -2.89
C LYS A 126 8.27 -8.51 -2.56
N THR A 127 8.52 -9.77 -2.24
CA THR A 127 7.52 -10.63 -1.59
C THR A 127 7.54 -10.36 -0.10
N ILE A 128 6.46 -9.80 0.45
CA ILE A 128 6.33 -9.47 1.87
C ILE A 128 5.56 -10.52 2.68
N CYS A 129 4.80 -11.38 2.00
CA CYS A 129 4.14 -12.53 2.60
C CYS A 129 4.07 -13.68 1.60
N GLU A 130 4.32 -14.90 2.07
CA GLU A 130 4.09 -16.13 1.32
C GLU A 130 3.61 -17.21 2.29
N LYS A 131 2.45 -17.81 2.03
CA LYS A 131 1.88 -18.93 2.79
C LYS A 131 1.39 -19.98 1.81
N MET A 132 1.70 -21.24 2.11
CA MET A 132 1.30 -22.36 1.27
C MET A 132 0.53 -23.38 2.08
N PHE A 133 -0.54 -23.91 1.49
CA PHE A 133 -1.39 -24.92 2.10
C PHE A 133 -1.66 -26.03 1.08
N THR A 134 -1.97 -27.22 1.60
CA THR A 134 -2.56 -28.29 0.79
C THR A 134 -3.98 -28.58 1.29
N THR A 135 -4.89 -28.80 0.37
CA THR A 135 -6.27 -29.18 0.65
C THR A 135 -6.39 -30.71 0.80
N GLU A 136 -7.49 -31.20 1.34
CA GLU A 136 -7.74 -32.64 1.52
C GLU A 136 -7.69 -33.43 0.20
N ASP A 137 -8.06 -32.81 -0.91
CA ASP A 137 -8.00 -33.40 -2.25
C ASP A 137 -6.60 -33.33 -2.91
N GLY A 138 -5.58 -32.89 -2.13
CA GLY A 138 -4.19 -32.78 -2.58
C GLY A 138 -3.91 -31.61 -3.51
N THR A 139 -4.76 -30.58 -3.52
CA THR A 139 -4.52 -29.33 -4.26
C THR A 139 -3.68 -28.36 -3.42
N TYR A 140 -2.67 -27.72 -3.99
CA TYR A 140 -1.87 -26.68 -3.36
C TYR A 140 -2.48 -25.31 -3.58
N LYS A 141 -2.56 -24.52 -2.49
CA LYS A 141 -2.94 -23.10 -2.49
C LYS A 141 -1.79 -22.26 -1.98
N THR A 142 -1.28 -21.36 -2.78
CA THR A 142 -0.24 -20.41 -2.39
C THR A 142 -0.84 -19.01 -2.32
N TYR A 143 -0.69 -18.37 -1.17
CA TYR A 143 -1.07 -16.97 -0.94
C TYR A 143 0.21 -16.14 -0.94
N ILE A 144 0.22 -15.05 -1.68
CA ILE A 144 1.38 -14.15 -1.80
C ILE A 144 0.89 -12.71 -1.65
N ALA A 145 1.70 -11.89 -0.96
CA ALA A 145 1.60 -10.44 -1.02
C ALA A 145 2.92 -9.86 -1.50
N LEU A 146 2.84 -8.89 -2.41
CA LEU A 146 3.94 -8.16 -3.02
C LEU A 146 3.91 -6.70 -2.60
N GLU A 147 5.07 -6.06 -2.60
CA GLU A 147 5.25 -4.64 -2.27
C GLU A 147 6.22 -3.97 -3.24
N MET A 148 5.91 -2.73 -3.62
CA MET A 148 6.80 -1.82 -4.33
C MET A 148 6.79 -0.46 -3.63
N SER A 149 7.97 0.13 -3.44
CA SER A 149 8.12 1.48 -2.89
C SER A 149 7.63 2.53 -3.89
N GLY A 150 6.78 3.46 -3.43
CA GLY A 150 6.36 4.61 -4.23
C GLY A 150 7.52 5.56 -4.52
N GLU A 151 8.45 5.72 -3.54
CA GLU A 151 9.64 6.56 -3.70
C GLU A 151 10.61 6.00 -4.76
N ASP A 152 10.87 4.67 -4.74
CA ASP A 152 11.74 4.03 -5.73
C ASP A 152 11.15 4.16 -7.14
N LEU A 153 9.84 3.94 -7.28
CA LEU A 153 9.13 4.12 -8.55
C LEU A 153 9.21 5.57 -9.05
N LEU A 154 8.94 6.55 -8.17
CA LEU A 154 9.03 7.97 -8.50
C LEU A 154 10.45 8.36 -8.91
N GLY A 155 11.48 7.83 -8.24
CA GLY A 155 12.89 8.03 -8.59
C GLY A 155 13.23 7.51 -9.98
N ALA A 156 12.78 6.29 -10.32
CA ALA A 156 12.98 5.71 -11.64
C ALA A 156 12.24 6.49 -12.75
N LEU A 157 11.01 6.92 -12.47
CA LEU A 157 10.25 7.80 -13.37
C LEU A 157 10.97 9.14 -13.60
N ASN A 158 11.41 9.79 -12.52
CA ASN A 158 12.14 11.06 -12.62
C ASN A 158 13.41 10.91 -13.47
N GLN A 159 14.19 9.85 -13.25
CA GLN A 159 15.39 9.60 -14.05
C GLN A 159 15.06 9.44 -15.54
N THR A 160 14.01 8.71 -15.88
CA THR A 160 13.61 8.47 -17.26
C THR A 160 13.06 9.71 -17.92
N LEU A 161 12.13 10.43 -17.26
CA LEU A 161 11.47 11.61 -17.80
C LEU A 161 12.42 12.81 -17.97
N SER A 162 13.32 13.04 -17.01
CA SER A 162 14.29 14.13 -17.07
C SER A 162 15.40 13.92 -18.12
N ASN A 163 15.65 12.68 -18.50
CA ASN A 163 16.63 12.34 -19.54
C ASN A 163 16.04 12.26 -20.95
N ASP A 164 14.72 12.30 -21.10
CA ASP A 164 14.08 12.27 -22.40
C ASP A 164 14.28 13.61 -23.14
N GLU A 165 14.78 13.56 -24.36
CA GLU A 165 15.14 14.76 -25.16
C GLU A 165 13.95 15.69 -25.45
N ARG A 166 12.71 15.13 -25.52
CA ARG A 166 11.50 15.88 -25.83
C ARG A 166 10.88 16.51 -24.59
N LEU A 167 10.94 15.81 -23.44
CA LEU A 167 10.31 16.22 -22.19
C LEU A 167 11.20 17.08 -21.31
N ARG A 168 12.53 16.89 -21.33
CA ARG A 168 13.50 17.49 -20.38
C ARG A 168 13.44 19.02 -20.25
N ILE A 169 12.97 19.74 -21.27
CA ILE A 169 12.88 21.19 -21.24
C ILE A 169 11.66 21.67 -20.46
N ASP A 170 10.56 20.92 -20.60
CA ASP A 170 9.26 21.28 -20.03
C ASP A 170 8.91 20.45 -18.79
N TYR A 171 9.71 19.41 -18.47
CA TYR A 171 9.48 18.55 -17.31
C TYR A 171 9.90 19.24 -16.02
N ASP A 172 8.96 19.33 -15.08
CA ASP A 172 9.13 19.88 -13.73
C ASP A 172 8.92 18.78 -12.69
N TYR A 173 10.01 18.30 -12.11
CA TYR A 173 9.99 17.21 -11.17
C TYR A 173 9.17 17.50 -9.91
N GLU A 174 9.27 18.71 -9.35
CA GLU A 174 8.56 19.03 -8.11
C GLU A 174 7.05 19.04 -8.33
N LYS A 175 6.60 19.54 -9.47
CA LYS A 175 5.20 19.48 -9.86
C LYS A 175 4.72 18.04 -10.12
N PHE A 176 5.51 17.25 -10.83
CA PHE A 176 5.17 15.86 -11.09
C PHE A 176 5.09 15.06 -9.77
N LYS A 177 6.04 15.26 -8.87
CA LYS A 177 6.06 14.66 -7.54
C LYS A 177 4.84 15.08 -6.70
N GLU A 178 4.44 16.35 -6.75
CA GLU A 178 3.23 16.83 -6.07
C GLU A 178 1.99 16.07 -6.52
N GLU A 179 1.80 15.91 -7.85
CA GLU A 179 0.65 15.19 -8.39
C GLU A 179 0.74 13.67 -8.10
N PHE A 180 1.94 13.08 -8.16
CA PHE A 180 2.16 11.69 -7.76
C PHE A 180 1.77 11.46 -6.29
N ASN A 181 2.21 12.31 -5.38
CA ASN A 181 1.87 12.18 -3.96
C ASN A 181 0.36 12.33 -3.71
N LYS A 182 -0.34 13.21 -4.43
CA LYS A 182 -1.80 13.34 -4.36
C LYS A 182 -2.51 12.05 -4.79
N GLU A 183 -2.02 11.38 -5.82
CA GLU A 183 -2.58 10.10 -6.27
C GLU A 183 -2.26 8.98 -5.27
N MET A 184 -1.05 8.95 -4.70
CA MET A 184 -0.67 8.00 -3.64
C MET A 184 -1.54 8.18 -2.37
N ASP A 185 -1.86 9.41 -1.99
CA ASP A 185 -2.70 9.69 -0.82
C ASP A 185 -4.12 9.11 -0.97
N LYS A 186 -4.64 8.95 -2.18
CA LYS A 186 -5.93 8.31 -2.44
C LYS A 186 -5.94 6.82 -2.04
N LEU A 187 -4.78 6.16 -2.08
CA LEU A 187 -4.66 4.75 -1.70
C LEU A 187 -4.87 4.50 -0.20
N ASN A 188 -4.72 5.53 0.65
CA ASN A 188 -4.99 5.43 2.10
C ASN A 188 -6.48 5.34 2.44
N ASN A 189 -7.38 5.72 1.52
CA ASN A 189 -8.81 5.91 1.79
C ASN A 189 -9.68 4.79 1.20
N ASN A 190 -9.08 3.71 0.72
CA ASN A 190 -9.79 2.57 0.15
C ASN A 190 -9.85 1.39 1.11
#